data_b68f9aea7e7fc385d944380157426204
#
_entry.id   b68f9aea7e7fc385d944380157426204
#
_cell.length_a   1.000
_cell.length_b   1.000
_cell.length_c   1.000
_cell.angle_alpha   90.00
_cell.angle_beta   90.00
_cell.angle_gamma   90.00
#
_symmetry.space_group_name_H-M   'P 1'
#
loop_
_entity.id
_entity.type
_entity.pdbx_description
1 polymer ?
#
loop_
_entity_poly.entity_id
_entity_poly.type
_entity_poly.pdbx_seq_one_letter_code
_entity_poly.pdbx_strand_id
1 'polypeptide(L)'
;VLNAVFNEAQFWDGRAADLAEQAKGPVEAGVEMANTPDNVLATLNSIPQHVEWFEASFPEEAAPVSFYNFAKAIEAYEATLITPAPFDAWLNGVDGALSDEQVVGLELFMDKGCSA
;
A
#
# COMPACT_ATOMS: atom_id res chain seq x y z
N VAL A 1 1.54 6.16 -2.62
CA VAL A 1 1.01 5.55 -1.39
C VAL A 1 -0.52 5.57 -1.35
N LEU A 2 -1.20 6.74 -1.57
CA LEU A 2 -2.67 6.76 -1.64
C LEU A 2 -3.16 5.85 -2.79
N ASN A 3 -4.10 4.96 -2.49
CA ASN A 3 -4.69 3.99 -3.41
C ASN A 3 -3.68 2.99 -4.02
N ALA A 4 -2.44 2.93 -3.52
CA ALA A 4 -1.40 2.07 -4.09
C ALA A 4 -1.73 0.58 -3.97
N VAL A 5 -2.60 0.19 -3.04
CA VAL A 5 -3.06 -1.20 -2.86
C VAL A 5 -3.78 -1.76 -4.10
N PHE A 6 -4.33 -0.89 -4.96
CA PHE A 6 -5.03 -1.30 -6.18
C PHE A 6 -4.11 -1.49 -7.40
N ASN A 7 -2.83 -1.18 -7.27
CA ASN A 7 -1.87 -1.36 -8.36
C ASN A 7 -1.43 -2.83 -8.46
N GLU A 8 -1.31 -3.36 -9.66
CA GLU A 8 -0.82 -4.73 -9.93
C GLU A 8 0.65 -4.92 -9.52
N ALA A 9 1.44 -3.84 -9.56
CA ALA A 9 2.84 -3.80 -9.13
C ALA A 9 3.19 -2.39 -8.64
N GLN A 10 4.28 -2.28 -7.89
CA GLN A 10 4.70 -1.03 -7.26
C GLN A 10 5.93 -0.45 -7.95
N PHE A 11 6.20 0.83 -7.68
CA PHE A 11 7.04 1.72 -8.46
C PHE A 11 6.51 1.96 -9.88
N TRP A 12 7.00 3.02 -10.53
CA TRP A 12 6.54 3.40 -11.88
C TRP A 12 6.93 2.37 -12.97
N ASP A 13 7.96 1.59 -12.73
CA ASP A 13 8.50 0.54 -13.62
C ASP A 13 8.02 -0.87 -13.24
N GLY A 14 7.20 -1.02 -12.20
CA GLY A 14 6.63 -2.30 -11.78
C GLY A 14 7.62 -3.29 -11.16
N ARG A 15 8.80 -2.79 -10.68
CA ARG A 15 9.86 -3.67 -10.17
C ARG A 15 9.58 -4.33 -8.83
N ALA A 16 8.58 -3.89 -8.07
CA ALA A 16 8.15 -4.53 -6.84
C ALA A 16 6.76 -5.14 -7.02
N ALA A 17 6.59 -6.38 -6.61
CA ALA A 17 5.38 -7.15 -6.82
C ALA A 17 4.21 -6.70 -5.93
N ASP A 18 4.49 -6.21 -4.74
CA ASP A 18 3.50 -5.78 -3.75
C ASP A 18 4.01 -4.60 -2.91
N LEU A 19 3.17 -4.11 -2.00
CA LEU A 19 3.51 -3.00 -1.11
C LEU A 19 4.61 -3.37 -0.11
N ALA A 20 4.65 -4.61 0.38
CA ALA A 20 5.70 -5.06 1.29
C ALA A 20 7.06 -5.08 0.60
N GLU A 21 7.12 -5.55 -0.65
CA GLU A 21 8.36 -5.51 -1.44
C GLU A 21 8.79 -4.06 -1.70
N GLN A 22 7.84 -3.19 -2.04
CA GLN A 22 8.09 -1.78 -2.24
C GLN A 22 8.65 -1.09 -0.99
N ALA A 23 8.07 -1.37 0.19
CA ALA A 23 8.45 -0.72 1.45
C ALA A 23 9.92 -0.95 1.85
N LYS A 24 10.52 -2.06 1.43
CA LYS A 24 11.93 -2.36 1.70
C LYS A 24 12.88 -1.44 0.94
N GLY A 25 12.52 -1.07 -0.28
CA GLY A 25 13.37 -0.29 -1.17
C GLY A 25 13.83 1.04 -0.58
N PRO A 26 12.94 1.97 -0.22
CA PRO A 26 13.29 3.27 0.37
C PRO A 26 14.11 3.16 1.66
N VAL A 27 13.88 2.12 2.45
CA VAL A 27 14.61 1.88 3.69
C VAL A 27 16.10 1.63 3.43
N GLU A 28 16.41 0.81 2.41
CA GLU A 28 17.78 0.40 2.09
C GLU A 28 18.47 1.33 1.09
N ALA A 29 17.73 2.11 0.32
CA ALA A 29 18.29 2.98 -0.71
C ALA A 29 19.20 4.05 -0.12
N GLY A 30 20.46 4.08 -0.59
CA GLY A 30 21.48 4.99 -0.09
C GLY A 30 21.20 6.48 -0.34
N VAL A 31 20.30 6.80 -1.28
CA VAL A 31 19.86 8.17 -1.61
C VAL A 31 18.57 8.56 -0.86
N GLU A 32 17.98 7.65 -0.08
CA GLU A 32 16.78 7.85 0.70
C GLU A 32 17.08 7.66 2.18
N MET A 33 16.67 6.54 2.80
CA MET A 33 16.90 6.33 4.24
C MET A 33 18.30 5.77 4.56
N ALA A 34 19.00 5.18 3.60
CA ALA A 34 20.34 4.60 3.72
C ALA A 34 20.51 3.72 4.97
N ASN A 35 19.47 2.97 5.31
CA ASN A 35 19.43 2.12 6.49
C ASN A 35 19.73 0.65 6.11
N THR A 36 19.79 -0.22 7.09
CA THR A 36 19.98 -1.66 6.88
C THR A 36 18.89 -2.45 7.62
N PRO A 37 18.52 -3.67 7.15
CA PRO A 37 17.61 -4.54 7.87
C PRO A 37 18.01 -4.73 9.34
N ASP A 38 19.29 -4.96 9.63
CA ASP A 38 19.80 -5.17 10.98
C ASP A 38 19.56 -3.95 11.89
N ASN A 39 19.79 -2.74 11.38
CA ASN A 39 19.55 -1.51 12.13
C ASN A 39 18.04 -1.28 12.38
N VAL A 40 17.18 -1.59 11.39
CA VAL A 40 15.73 -1.54 11.57
C VAL A 40 15.31 -2.48 12.69
N LEU A 41 15.77 -3.74 12.66
CA LEU A 41 15.43 -4.73 13.68
C LEU A 41 15.98 -4.36 15.06
N ALA A 42 17.21 -3.83 15.14
CA ALA A 42 17.77 -3.34 16.40
C ALA A 42 16.92 -2.22 16.98
N THR A 43 16.45 -1.28 16.13
CA THR A 43 15.58 -0.19 16.55
C THR A 43 14.23 -0.69 17.06
N LEU A 44 13.55 -1.58 16.30
CA LEU A 44 12.26 -2.14 16.68
C LEU A 44 12.36 -2.92 18.01
N ASN A 45 13.38 -3.75 18.17
CA ASN A 45 13.62 -4.51 19.40
C ASN A 45 13.99 -3.63 20.61
N SER A 46 14.49 -2.42 20.39
CA SER A 46 14.80 -1.48 21.48
C SER A 46 13.56 -0.84 22.11
N ILE A 47 12.39 -0.96 21.47
CA ILE A 47 11.14 -0.35 21.89
C ILE A 47 10.17 -1.47 22.32
N PRO A 48 9.96 -1.72 23.63
CA PRO A 48 9.14 -2.83 24.11
C PRO A 48 7.73 -2.87 23.49
N GLN A 49 7.12 -1.72 23.31
CA GLN A 49 5.78 -1.62 22.71
C GLN A 49 5.74 -2.14 21.27
N HIS A 50 6.81 -1.93 20.49
CA HIS A 50 6.88 -2.50 19.13
C HIS A 50 6.97 -4.01 19.19
N VAL A 51 7.77 -4.56 20.09
CA VAL A 51 7.89 -6.02 20.27
C VAL A 51 6.52 -6.63 20.59
N GLU A 52 5.79 -6.07 21.55
CA GLU A 52 4.43 -6.52 21.90
C GLU A 52 3.48 -6.47 20.71
N TRP A 53 3.51 -5.41 19.91
CA TRP A 53 2.66 -5.29 18.73
C TRP A 53 3.01 -6.32 17.64
N PHE A 54 4.30 -6.57 17.41
CA PHE A 54 4.72 -7.59 16.46
C PHE A 54 4.34 -8.99 16.92
N GLU A 55 4.53 -9.32 18.20
CA GLU A 55 4.11 -10.60 18.78
C GLU A 55 2.59 -10.81 18.66
N ALA A 56 1.80 -9.77 18.93
CA ALA A 56 0.35 -9.82 18.79
C ALA A 56 -0.13 -9.94 17.34
N SER A 57 0.61 -9.33 16.39
CA SER A 57 0.24 -9.32 14.96
C SER A 57 0.69 -10.58 14.21
N PHE A 58 1.76 -11.24 14.67
CA PHE A 58 2.36 -12.42 14.03
C PHE A 58 2.55 -13.56 15.04
N PRO A 59 1.47 -14.04 15.69
CA PRO A 59 1.55 -14.99 16.81
C PRO A 59 2.06 -16.38 16.43
N GLU A 60 1.99 -16.75 15.16
CA GLU A 60 2.44 -18.05 14.65
C GLU A 60 3.93 -18.06 14.28
N GLU A 61 4.60 -16.93 14.34
CA GLU A 61 5.99 -16.82 13.92
C GLU A 61 6.97 -16.92 15.10
N ALA A 62 8.02 -17.73 14.93
CA ALA A 62 9.06 -17.88 15.94
C ALA A 62 9.90 -16.60 16.14
N ALA A 63 9.94 -15.72 15.13
CA ALA A 63 10.61 -14.42 15.15
C ALA A 63 9.67 -13.34 14.60
N PRO A 64 8.69 -12.87 15.40
CA PRO A 64 7.71 -11.87 14.97
C PRO A 64 8.35 -10.56 14.50
N VAL A 65 9.39 -10.09 15.21
CA VAL A 65 10.18 -8.91 14.79
C VAL A 65 11.17 -9.33 13.72
N SER A 66 10.75 -9.24 12.46
CA SER A 66 11.57 -9.53 11.28
C SER A 66 11.46 -8.41 10.25
N PHE A 67 12.43 -8.30 9.34
CA PHE A 67 12.39 -7.29 8.27
C PHE A 67 11.24 -7.55 7.29
N TYR A 68 10.87 -8.82 7.11
CA TYR A 68 9.69 -9.20 6.35
C TYR A 68 8.41 -8.70 7.03
N ASN A 69 8.23 -8.94 8.32
CA ASN A 69 7.04 -8.49 9.07
C ASN A 69 6.99 -6.97 9.23
N PHE A 70 8.15 -6.31 9.32
CA PHE A 70 8.23 -4.85 9.23
C PHE A 70 7.62 -4.35 7.91
N ALA A 71 8.01 -4.92 6.78
CA ALA A 71 7.46 -4.58 5.48
C ALA A 71 5.95 -4.90 5.38
N LYS A 72 5.51 -6.03 5.92
CA LYS A 72 4.08 -6.40 5.99
C LYS A 72 3.25 -5.45 6.87
N ALA A 73 3.82 -4.92 7.93
CA ALA A 73 3.13 -3.92 8.76
C ALA A 73 2.93 -2.60 8.00
N ILE A 74 3.93 -2.18 7.20
CA ILE A 74 3.81 -1.00 6.32
C ILE A 74 2.75 -1.25 5.24
N GLU A 75 2.79 -2.39 4.56
CA GLU A 75 1.78 -2.80 3.57
C GLU A 75 0.36 -2.73 4.15
N ALA A 76 0.14 -3.30 5.34
CA ALA A 76 -1.16 -3.29 5.99
C ALA A 76 -1.65 -1.86 6.28
N TYR A 77 -0.76 -0.97 6.71
CA TYR A 77 -1.08 0.44 6.90
C TYR A 77 -1.40 1.12 5.56
N GLU A 78 -0.55 0.95 4.56
CA GLU A 78 -0.75 1.55 3.24
C GLU A 78 -2.05 1.09 2.57
N ALA A 79 -2.48 -0.15 2.80
CA ALA A 79 -3.76 -0.66 2.32
C ALA A 79 -4.98 0.09 2.89
N THR A 80 -4.82 0.78 4.01
CA THR A 80 -5.87 1.64 4.58
C THR A 80 -5.93 3.03 3.95
N LEU A 81 -4.90 3.44 3.19
CA LEU A 81 -4.78 4.76 2.59
C LEU A 81 -5.59 4.88 1.30
N ILE A 82 -6.90 4.78 1.43
CA ILE A 82 -7.87 4.84 0.33
C ILE A 82 -8.52 6.22 0.31
N THR A 83 -8.69 6.77 -0.90
CA THR A 83 -9.36 8.05 -1.13
C THR A 83 -10.62 7.83 -1.94
N PRO A 84 -11.80 7.66 -1.29
CA PRO A 84 -13.07 7.54 -1.99
C PRO A 84 -13.35 8.78 -2.87
N ALA A 85 -13.85 8.54 -4.08
CA ALA A 85 -14.16 9.56 -5.06
C ALA A 85 -15.66 9.55 -5.43
N PRO A 86 -16.18 10.60 -6.08
CA PRO A 86 -17.54 10.58 -6.61
C PRO A 86 -17.84 9.38 -7.53
N PHE A 87 -16.84 8.88 -8.23
CA PHE A 87 -16.96 7.69 -9.06
C PHE A 87 -17.28 6.44 -8.23
N ASP A 88 -16.65 6.28 -7.05
CA ASP A 88 -16.95 5.15 -6.16
C ASP A 88 -18.37 5.21 -5.64
N ALA A 89 -18.86 6.42 -5.32
CA ALA A 89 -20.25 6.62 -4.89
C ALA A 89 -21.21 6.26 -6.02
N TRP A 90 -20.92 6.65 -7.27
CA TRP A 90 -21.72 6.32 -8.44
C TRP A 90 -21.74 4.81 -8.70
N LEU A 91 -20.61 4.11 -8.60
CA LEU A 91 -20.54 2.65 -8.71
C LEU A 91 -21.39 1.93 -7.64
N ASN A 92 -21.51 2.53 -6.45
CA ASN A 92 -22.37 2.04 -5.37
C ASN A 92 -23.85 2.45 -5.51
N GLY A 93 -24.24 3.03 -6.64
CA GLY A 93 -25.63 3.35 -6.97
C GLY A 93 -26.13 4.66 -6.34
N VAL A 94 -25.25 5.57 -5.97
CA VAL A 94 -25.65 6.90 -5.47
C VAL A 94 -26.03 7.79 -6.67
N ASP A 95 -27.33 8.08 -6.80
CA ASP A 95 -27.85 8.95 -7.84
C ASP A 95 -27.23 10.36 -7.78
N GLY A 96 -26.81 10.88 -8.94
CA GLY A 96 -26.24 12.21 -9.05
C GLY A 96 -24.82 12.36 -8.51
N ALA A 97 -24.14 11.28 -8.12
CA ALA A 97 -22.75 11.30 -7.69
C ALA A 97 -21.79 11.72 -8.84
N LEU A 98 -22.18 11.40 -10.10
CA LEU A 98 -21.57 11.95 -11.30
C LEU A 98 -22.57 12.83 -12.05
N SER A 99 -22.09 13.89 -12.70
CA SER A 99 -22.91 14.66 -13.63
C SER A 99 -23.12 13.88 -14.94
N ASP A 100 -24.13 14.27 -15.73
CA ASP A 100 -24.40 13.69 -17.05
C ASP A 100 -23.17 13.76 -17.97
N GLU A 101 -22.41 14.86 -17.93
CA GLU A 101 -21.18 15.03 -18.69
C GLU A 101 -20.08 14.05 -18.25
N GLN A 102 -19.97 13.79 -16.95
CA GLN A 102 -19.02 12.80 -16.41
C GLN A 102 -19.39 11.38 -16.81
N VAL A 103 -20.69 11.05 -16.85
CA VAL A 103 -21.18 9.74 -17.34
C VAL A 103 -20.86 9.57 -18.82
N VAL A 104 -21.11 10.59 -19.66
CA VAL A 104 -20.71 10.58 -21.07
C VAL A 104 -19.20 10.42 -21.24
N GLY A 105 -18.41 11.08 -20.38
CA GLY A 105 -16.96 10.92 -20.36
C GLY A 105 -16.51 9.48 -20.05
N LEU A 106 -17.19 8.82 -19.12
CA LEU A 106 -16.94 7.41 -18.78
C LEU A 106 -17.30 6.48 -19.96
N GLU A 107 -18.43 6.70 -20.62
CA GLU A 107 -18.82 5.94 -21.82
C GLU A 107 -17.76 6.07 -22.92
N LEU A 108 -17.29 7.29 -23.18
CA LEU A 108 -16.22 7.54 -24.16
C LEU A 108 -14.91 6.84 -23.78
N PHE A 109 -14.55 6.84 -22.49
CA PHE A 109 -13.35 6.14 -21.99
C PHE A 109 -13.42 4.64 -22.28
N MET A 110 -14.56 4.02 -22.03
CA MET A 110 -14.79 2.60 -22.32
C MET A 110 -14.83 2.32 -23.83
N ASP A 111 -15.58 3.11 -24.59
CA ASP A 111 -15.76 2.92 -26.04
C ASP A 111 -14.46 3.08 -26.84
N LYS A 112 -13.53 3.90 -26.34
CA LYS A 112 -12.19 4.07 -26.94
C LYS A 112 -11.19 2.98 -26.53
N GLY A 113 -11.58 2.03 -25.69
CA GLY A 113 -10.74 0.93 -25.23
C GLY A 113 -9.68 1.33 -24.20
N CYS A 114 -9.87 2.45 -23.51
CA CYS A 114 -8.94 2.89 -22.47
C CYS A 114 -9.06 2.08 -21.18
N SER A 115 -10.11 1.26 -21.05
CA SER A 115 -10.37 0.37 -19.91
C SER A 115 -9.97 -1.09 -20.17
N ALA A 116 -9.34 -1.40 -21.31
CA ALA A 116 -8.98 -2.75 -21.72
C ALA A 116 -7.53 -3.08 -21.39
#